data_cac7525fed9be8320cb8d1e897b33bd7
#
_entry.id   cac7525fed9be8320cb8d1e897b33bd7
#
_cell.length_a   1.000
_cell.length_b   1.000
_cell.length_c   1.000
_cell.angle_alpha   90.00
_cell.angle_beta   90.00
_cell.angle_gamma   90.00
#
_symmetry.space_group_name_H-M   'P 1'
#
loop_
_entity.id
_entity.type
_entity.pdbx_description
1 polymer ?
#
loop_
_entity_poly.entity_id
_entity_poly.type
_entity_poly.pdbx_seq_one_letter_code
_entity_poly.pdbx_strand_id
1 'polypeptide(L)'
;MQFWTGKEVNRTVDMQLCIETPGSIRTRMDLILGQYMLLRGEDRRHAEFPDLFTVDSLHEGVKGDVPMLVLRLSQGKVFILSQQYMLIFEKTNQEGKAQYGVAFRNKEVQYCPVGGVALWIFYRYHIMNEPWPNFMYPDVWYYTKLLSKIKGESHEELSSYSHREACDTAYAKAKCQYLHGTHEGRREGCKRVDILDVPDAQMRRLGRWDSSRMMKYYSSGFPRQGARILGGYGPTAGIECHFKI
;
A
#
# COMPACT_ATOMS: atom_id res chain seq x y z
N MET A 1 -29.11 -1.82 -10.88
CA MET A 1 -27.99 -1.29 -10.11
C MET A 1 -27.27 -2.49 -9.48
N GLN A 2 -26.20 -2.99 -10.10
CA GLN A 2 -25.50 -4.15 -9.56
C GLN A 2 -24.66 -3.68 -8.34
N PHE A 3 -24.92 -4.31 -7.21
CA PHE A 3 -24.17 -4.04 -5.99
C PHE A 3 -22.74 -4.56 -6.14
N TRP A 4 -21.80 -3.66 -6.20
CA TRP A 4 -20.38 -3.96 -6.13
C TRP A 4 -20.04 -4.49 -4.72
N THR A 5 -19.62 -5.73 -4.64
CA THR A 5 -19.49 -6.45 -3.34
C THR A 5 -18.08 -6.45 -2.76
N GLY A 6 -17.14 -5.72 -3.33
CA GLY A 6 -15.71 -5.77 -2.92
C GLY A 6 -15.01 -7.09 -3.28
N LYS A 7 -15.65 -7.90 -4.12
CA LYS A 7 -15.12 -9.21 -4.53
C LYS A 7 -14.30 -9.15 -5.81
N GLU A 8 -14.40 -8.07 -6.59
CA GLU A 8 -13.74 -7.96 -7.88
C GLU A 8 -12.22 -7.84 -7.75
N VAL A 9 -11.73 -7.01 -6.83
CA VAL A 9 -10.27 -6.92 -6.60
C VAL A 9 -9.74 -8.24 -6.06
N ASN A 10 -10.42 -8.86 -5.10
CA ASN A 10 -10.01 -10.15 -4.56
C ASN A 10 -9.97 -11.23 -5.64
N ARG A 11 -11.01 -11.32 -6.48
CA ARG A 11 -11.03 -12.25 -7.63
C ARG A 11 -9.88 -11.99 -8.59
N THR A 12 -9.55 -10.73 -8.83
CA THR A 12 -8.41 -10.36 -9.70
C THR A 12 -7.10 -10.75 -9.06
N VAL A 13 -6.95 -10.55 -7.74
CA VAL A 13 -5.76 -10.95 -6.96
C VAL A 13 -5.55 -12.47 -7.02
N ASP A 14 -6.61 -13.26 -6.86
CA ASP A 14 -6.54 -14.73 -6.96
C ASP A 14 -6.11 -15.17 -8.35
N MET A 15 -6.68 -14.58 -9.40
CA MET A 15 -6.31 -14.88 -10.77
C MET A 15 -4.86 -14.51 -11.08
N GLN A 16 -4.37 -13.37 -10.59
CA GLN A 16 -2.97 -12.97 -10.79
C GLN A 16 -2.00 -13.94 -10.13
N LEU A 17 -2.37 -14.56 -9.00
CA LEU A 17 -1.56 -15.59 -8.38
C LEU A 17 -1.44 -16.85 -9.24
N CYS A 18 -2.52 -17.26 -9.91
CA CYS A 18 -2.54 -18.43 -10.79
C CYS A 18 -1.76 -18.25 -12.10
N ILE A 19 -1.49 -17.01 -12.53
CA ILE A 19 -0.77 -16.74 -13.79
C ILE A 19 0.75 -16.91 -13.62
N GLU A 20 1.29 -16.69 -12.44
CA GLU A 20 2.69 -16.91 -12.04
C GLU A 20 3.77 -16.22 -12.90
N THR A 21 3.43 -15.15 -13.61
CA THR A 21 4.43 -14.34 -14.33
C THR A 21 4.94 -13.20 -13.44
N PRO A 22 6.16 -12.66 -13.69
CA PRO A 22 6.67 -11.51 -12.96
C PRO A 22 5.69 -10.34 -12.93
N GLY A 23 5.06 -10.06 -14.08
CA GLY A 23 4.07 -9.00 -14.21
C GLY A 23 2.82 -9.26 -13.37
N SER A 24 2.33 -10.51 -13.32
CA SER A 24 1.15 -10.86 -12.54
C SER A 24 1.42 -10.80 -11.03
N ILE A 25 2.55 -11.30 -10.56
CA ILE A 25 2.92 -11.26 -9.14
C ILE A 25 3.10 -9.82 -8.67
N ARG A 26 3.77 -8.97 -9.47
CA ARG A 26 3.88 -7.53 -9.20
C ARG A 26 2.51 -6.86 -9.13
N THR A 27 1.64 -7.10 -10.14
CA THR A 27 0.31 -6.49 -10.21
C THR A 27 -0.57 -6.97 -9.06
N ARG A 28 -0.46 -8.24 -8.66
CA ARG A 28 -1.14 -8.77 -7.48
C ARG A 28 -0.75 -8.01 -6.21
N MET A 29 0.54 -7.83 -5.94
CA MET A 29 1.02 -7.03 -4.81
C MET A 29 0.46 -5.60 -4.89
N ASP A 30 0.53 -4.96 -6.04
CA ASP A 30 0.03 -3.61 -6.27
C ASP A 30 -1.46 -3.46 -5.93
N LEU A 31 -2.30 -4.37 -6.40
CA LEU A 31 -3.74 -4.38 -6.12
C LEU A 31 -4.03 -4.56 -4.62
N ILE A 32 -3.30 -5.46 -3.95
CA ILE A 32 -3.42 -5.67 -2.50
C ILE A 32 -3.07 -4.39 -1.73
N LEU A 33 -1.96 -3.74 -2.06
CA LEU A 33 -1.56 -2.48 -1.41
C LEU A 33 -2.59 -1.37 -1.66
N GLY A 34 -3.13 -1.28 -2.88
CA GLY A 34 -4.19 -0.34 -3.23
C GLY A 34 -5.45 -0.51 -2.38
N GLN A 35 -5.86 -1.76 -2.14
CA GLN A 35 -7.09 -2.09 -1.42
C GLN A 35 -6.94 -2.01 0.10
N TYR A 36 -5.88 -2.58 0.65
CA TYR A 36 -5.75 -2.76 2.10
C TYR A 36 -5.04 -1.61 2.81
N MET A 37 -4.26 -0.82 2.08
CA MET A 37 -3.62 0.41 2.58
C MET A 37 -4.27 1.69 2.03
N LEU A 38 -5.30 1.57 1.19
CA LEU A 38 -5.96 2.66 0.47
C LEU A 38 -4.97 3.61 -0.23
N LEU A 39 -3.93 3.04 -0.86
CA LEU A 39 -2.91 3.81 -1.55
C LEU A 39 -3.38 4.28 -2.93
N ARG A 40 -3.02 5.51 -3.32
CA ARG A 40 -3.16 5.96 -4.70
C ARG A 40 -2.18 5.22 -5.60
N GLY A 41 -2.46 5.16 -6.91
CA GLY A 41 -1.54 4.58 -7.89
C GLY A 41 -0.17 5.28 -7.89
N GLU A 42 -0.14 6.57 -7.69
CA GLU A 42 1.06 7.39 -7.58
C GLU A 42 1.88 7.02 -6.33
N ASP A 43 1.25 6.95 -5.15
CA ASP A 43 1.90 6.55 -3.90
C ASP A 43 2.64 5.21 -4.06
N ARG A 44 2.01 4.25 -4.75
CA ARG A 44 2.57 2.91 -4.97
C ARG A 44 3.73 2.90 -5.95
N ARG A 45 3.67 3.73 -7.01
CA ARG A 45 4.78 3.85 -7.98
C ARG A 45 6.00 4.52 -7.37
N HIS A 46 5.79 5.53 -6.54
CA HIS A 46 6.88 6.26 -5.89
C HIS A 46 7.53 5.49 -4.74
N ALA A 47 6.85 4.48 -4.18
CA ALA A 47 7.34 3.71 -3.05
C ALA A 47 8.72 3.10 -3.31
N GLU A 48 9.63 3.35 -2.39
CA GLU A 48 11.00 2.85 -2.37
C GLU A 48 11.21 1.91 -1.17
N PHE A 49 12.24 1.08 -1.22
CA PHE A 49 12.52 0.12 -0.15
C PHE A 49 12.68 0.78 1.23
N PRO A 50 13.38 1.91 1.38
CA PRO A 50 13.51 2.56 2.69
C PRO A 50 12.21 3.15 3.24
N ASP A 51 11.17 3.26 2.41
CA ASP A 51 9.86 3.70 2.86
C ASP A 51 9.04 2.57 3.50
N LEU A 52 9.46 1.32 3.31
CA LEU A 52 8.72 0.13 3.71
C LEU A 52 9.34 -0.49 4.95
N PHE A 53 8.55 -0.65 6.00
CA PHE A 53 8.98 -1.32 7.23
C PHE A 53 7.82 -2.07 7.89
N THR A 54 8.13 -2.92 8.84
CA THR A 54 7.14 -3.64 9.64
C THR A 54 7.24 -3.22 11.09
N VAL A 55 6.08 -3.21 11.75
CA VAL A 55 5.98 -3.00 13.20
C VAL A 55 5.16 -4.14 13.78
N ASP A 56 5.67 -4.76 14.83
CA ASP A 56 4.92 -5.76 15.57
C ASP A 56 3.90 -5.07 16.46
N SER A 57 2.64 -5.38 16.24
CA SER A 57 1.55 -4.82 17.02
C SER A 57 1.12 -5.81 18.08
N LEU A 58 1.41 -5.45 19.32
CA LEU A 58 1.09 -6.26 20.50
C LEU A 58 -0.41 -6.22 20.79
N HIS A 59 -0.96 -7.37 21.19
CA HIS A 59 -2.32 -7.45 21.74
C HIS A 59 -3.46 -7.00 20.80
N GLU A 60 -3.32 -7.18 19.49
CA GLU A 60 -4.35 -6.79 18.50
C GLU A 60 -5.53 -7.79 18.38
N GLY A 61 -5.87 -8.48 19.48
CA GLY A 61 -7.04 -9.37 19.55
C GLY A 61 -6.82 -10.76 18.94
N VAL A 62 -5.56 -11.12 18.70
CA VAL A 62 -5.12 -12.45 18.26
C VAL A 62 -4.07 -12.94 19.26
N LYS A 63 -4.01 -14.25 19.45
CA LYS A 63 -2.97 -14.84 20.30
C LYS A 63 -1.61 -14.67 19.61
N GLY A 64 -0.76 -13.80 20.18
CA GLY A 64 0.55 -13.43 19.63
C GLY A 64 0.56 -12.05 18.95
N ASP A 65 1.72 -11.65 18.49
CA ASP A 65 1.94 -10.37 17.83
C ASP A 65 1.49 -10.43 16.37
N VAL A 66 0.84 -9.37 15.90
CA VAL A 66 0.40 -9.25 14.50
C VAL A 66 1.30 -8.25 13.78
N PRO A 67 2.10 -8.70 12.80
CA PRO A 67 2.90 -7.78 11.99
C PRO A 67 2.02 -6.80 11.23
N MET A 68 2.37 -5.54 11.31
CA MET A 68 1.77 -4.44 10.60
C MET A 68 2.76 -3.92 9.56
N LEU A 69 2.37 -3.92 8.30
CA LEU A 69 3.13 -3.31 7.23
C LEU A 69 2.87 -1.80 7.21
N VAL A 70 3.92 -1.03 7.21
CA VAL A 70 3.89 0.42 7.15
C VAL A 70 4.65 0.87 5.90
N LEU A 71 4.01 1.72 5.10
CA LEU A 71 4.63 2.42 4.01
C LEU A 71 4.62 3.92 4.32
N ARG A 72 5.80 4.50 4.51
CA ARG A 72 5.97 5.93 4.57
C ARG A 72 5.77 6.51 3.17
N LEU A 73 4.86 7.43 3.04
CA LEU A 73 4.63 8.12 1.80
C LEU A 73 5.59 9.30 1.74
N SER A 74 6.60 9.19 0.89
CA SER A 74 7.58 10.25 0.70
C SER A 74 6.89 11.47 0.10
N GLN A 75 6.93 12.53 0.84
CA GLN A 75 6.35 13.80 0.44
C GLN A 75 7.44 14.62 -0.20
N GLY A 76 7.29 14.83 -1.49
CA GLY A 76 8.17 15.70 -2.24
C GLY A 76 9.65 15.33 -2.14
N LYS A 77 10.23 14.87 -3.21
CA LYS A 77 11.68 14.65 -3.27
C LYS A 77 12.37 15.99 -3.03
N VAL A 78 13.19 16.05 -1.99
CA VAL A 78 14.14 17.15 -1.84
C VAL A 78 15.23 16.94 -2.89
N PHE A 79 15.14 17.62 -4.01
CA PHE A 79 16.25 17.71 -4.94
C PHE A 79 17.26 18.74 -4.41
N ILE A 80 18.41 18.28 -3.98
CA ILE A 80 19.55 19.14 -3.71
C ILE A 80 20.17 19.48 -5.08
N LEU A 81 19.64 20.50 -5.71
CA LEU A 81 20.34 21.18 -6.79
C LEU A 81 21.12 22.36 -6.16
N SER A 82 22.43 22.16 -6.03
CA SER A 82 23.44 23.21 -5.72
C SER A 82 22.91 24.35 -4.83
N GLN A 83 22.99 24.20 -3.52
CA GLN A 83 22.73 25.21 -2.49
C GLN A 83 21.31 25.79 -2.36
N GLN A 84 20.33 25.37 -3.14
CA GLN A 84 18.93 25.75 -2.96
C GLN A 84 18.05 24.52 -2.82
N TYR A 85 17.36 24.38 -1.68
CA TYR A 85 16.35 23.34 -1.42
C TYR A 85 15.06 23.70 -2.14
N MET A 86 14.70 22.97 -3.18
CA MET A 86 13.38 23.09 -3.80
C MET A 86 12.50 21.95 -3.29
N LEU A 87 11.61 22.26 -2.36
CA LEU A 87 10.56 21.34 -1.91
C LEU A 87 9.47 21.30 -2.98
N ILE A 88 9.36 20.18 -3.69
CA ILE A 88 8.21 19.94 -4.58
C ILE A 88 7.13 19.32 -3.72
N PHE A 89 6.13 20.10 -3.35
CA PHE A 89 4.96 19.64 -2.61
C PHE A 89 4.00 18.92 -3.55
N GLU A 90 3.55 17.72 -3.15
CA GLU A 90 2.42 17.07 -3.81
C GLU A 90 1.15 17.88 -3.59
N LYS A 91 0.24 17.86 -4.59
CA LYS A 91 -1.05 18.60 -4.57
C LYS A 91 -1.89 18.38 -3.31
N THR A 92 -1.69 17.29 -2.59
CA THR A 92 -2.52 16.87 -1.45
C THR A 92 -1.84 17.00 -0.10
N ASN A 93 -0.56 17.35 -0.05
CA ASN A 93 0.18 17.52 1.20
C ASN A 93 1.07 18.76 1.20
N GLN A 94 0.41 19.91 1.17
CA GLN A 94 1.06 21.22 1.17
C GLN A 94 1.81 21.55 2.49
N GLU A 95 1.55 20.81 3.56
CA GLU A 95 2.15 21.05 4.89
C GLU A 95 3.39 20.19 5.16
N GLY A 96 3.82 19.34 4.22
CA GLY A 96 5.03 18.49 4.37
C GLY A 96 4.94 17.46 5.51
N LYS A 97 3.73 17.05 5.94
CA LYS A 97 3.56 16.08 7.02
C LYS A 97 3.84 14.65 6.54
N ALA A 98 4.53 13.88 7.38
CA ALA A 98 4.70 12.46 7.14
C ALA A 98 3.33 11.76 7.10
N GLN A 99 3.02 11.10 5.99
CA GLN A 99 1.84 10.27 5.83
C GLN A 99 2.25 8.81 5.73
N TYR A 100 1.39 7.92 6.26
CA TYR A 100 1.67 6.50 6.29
C TYR A 100 0.50 5.71 5.71
N GLY A 101 0.80 4.77 4.82
CA GLY A 101 -0.07 3.66 4.50
C GLY A 101 0.17 2.55 5.52
N VAL A 102 -0.90 1.96 6.05
CA VAL A 102 -0.78 0.95 7.10
C VAL A 102 -1.72 -0.21 6.80
N ALA A 103 -1.24 -1.43 6.94
CA ALA A 103 -2.08 -2.61 6.89
C ALA A 103 -1.58 -3.68 7.85
N PHE A 104 -2.50 -4.31 8.59
CA PHE A 104 -2.20 -5.50 9.36
C PHE A 104 -2.01 -6.72 8.45
N ARG A 105 -1.25 -7.70 8.93
CA ARG A 105 -1.26 -9.03 8.33
C ARG A 105 -2.69 -9.54 8.28
N ASN A 106 -3.14 -9.90 7.08
CA ASN A 106 -4.51 -10.36 6.86
C ASN A 106 -4.67 -11.81 7.32
N LYS A 107 -5.86 -12.15 7.84
CA LYS A 107 -6.22 -13.54 8.20
C LYS A 107 -6.25 -14.45 6.97
N GLU A 108 -6.68 -13.91 5.83
CA GLU A 108 -6.66 -14.59 4.54
C GLU A 108 -5.32 -14.33 3.85
N VAL A 109 -4.46 -15.34 3.83
CA VAL A 109 -3.07 -15.23 3.38
C VAL A 109 -2.95 -14.70 1.94
N GLN A 110 -3.88 -15.11 1.06
CA GLN A 110 -3.90 -14.68 -0.34
C GLN A 110 -4.11 -13.17 -0.50
N TYR A 111 -4.72 -12.49 0.48
CA TYR A 111 -4.97 -11.04 0.45
C TYR A 111 -4.09 -10.25 1.41
N CYS A 112 -3.10 -10.92 2.01
CA CYS A 112 -2.23 -10.32 3.00
C CYS A 112 -1.24 -9.33 2.38
N PRO A 113 -1.23 -8.03 2.76
CA PRO A 113 -0.26 -7.06 2.27
C PRO A 113 1.19 -7.43 2.60
N VAL A 114 1.43 -7.92 3.82
CA VAL A 114 2.76 -8.41 4.24
C VAL A 114 3.21 -9.56 3.34
N GLY A 115 2.33 -10.56 3.15
CA GLY A 115 2.60 -11.71 2.28
C GLY A 115 2.74 -11.33 0.81
N GLY A 116 1.96 -10.35 0.34
CA GLY A 116 2.04 -9.84 -1.03
C GLY A 116 3.39 -9.19 -1.36
N VAL A 117 3.87 -8.35 -0.45
CA VAL A 117 5.20 -7.72 -0.57
C VAL A 117 6.31 -8.77 -0.46
N ALA A 118 6.23 -9.66 0.52
CA ALA A 118 7.22 -10.72 0.71
C ALA A 118 7.33 -11.63 -0.53
N LEU A 119 6.19 -12.04 -1.11
CA LEU A 119 6.16 -12.85 -2.33
C LEU A 119 6.78 -12.12 -3.52
N TRP A 120 6.49 -10.82 -3.68
CA TRP A 120 7.06 -10.03 -4.75
C TRP A 120 8.58 -9.88 -4.62
N ILE A 121 9.09 -9.58 -3.40
CA ILE A 121 10.52 -9.48 -3.11
C ILE A 121 11.20 -10.82 -3.37
N PHE A 122 10.61 -11.93 -2.87
CA PHE A 122 11.10 -13.27 -3.15
C PHE A 122 11.20 -13.54 -4.66
N TYR A 123 10.15 -13.18 -5.40
CA TYR A 123 10.09 -13.38 -6.83
C TYR A 123 11.19 -12.61 -7.57
N ARG A 124 11.43 -11.34 -7.21
CA ARG A 124 12.50 -10.51 -7.79
C ARG A 124 13.88 -11.16 -7.63
N TYR A 125 14.21 -11.49 -6.40
CA TYR A 125 15.59 -11.88 -6.08
C TYR A 125 15.87 -13.38 -6.27
N HIS A 126 14.89 -14.25 -6.14
CA HIS A 126 15.10 -15.71 -6.24
C HIS A 126 14.60 -16.32 -7.54
N ILE A 127 13.60 -15.74 -8.17
CA ILE A 127 13.05 -16.29 -9.44
C ILE A 127 13.57 -15.52 -10.65
N MET A 128 13.55 -14.18 -10.57
CA MET A 128 14.06 -13.34 -11.65
C MET A 128 15.58 -13.14 -11.57
N ASN A 129 16.21 -13.59 -10.48
CA ASN A 129 17.64 -13.42 -10.23
C ASN A 129 18.11 -11.97 -10.30
N GLU A 130 17.27 -11.03 -9.88
CA GLU A 130 17.66 -9.65 -9.70
C GLU A 130 18.79 -9.60 -8.65
N PRO A 131 19.90 -8.87 -8.88
CA PRO A 131 20.98 -8.79 -7.91
C PRO A 131 20.50 -8.11 -6.63
N TRP A 132 20.82 -8.70 -5.48
CA TRP A 132 20.54 -8.09 -4.18
C TRP A 132 21.25 -6.76 -4.05
N PRO A 133 20.57 -5.69 -3.65
CA PRO A 133 21.24 -4.44 -3.38
C PRO A 133 22.18 -4.59 -2.18
N ASN A 134 23.31 -3.91 -2.23
CA ASN A 134 24.20 -3.86 -1.09
C ASN A 134 23.66 -2.90 -0.04
N PHE A 135 22.99 -3.42 0.98
CA PHE A 135 22.37 -2.64 2.06
C PHE A 135 23.37 -1.88 2.95
N MET A 136 24.67 -2.16 2.85
CA MET A 136 25.71 -1.38 3.55
C MET A 136 25.87 0.04 2.98
N TYR A 137 25.47 0.25 1.73
CA TYR A 137 25.60 1.53 1.05
C TYR A 137 24.24 2.12 0.73
N PRO A 138 23.77 3.13 1.50
CA PRO A 138 22.46 3.76 1.28
C PRO A 138 22.21 4.20 -0.16
N ASP A 139 23.20 4.76 -0.81
CA ASP A 139 23.12 5.25 -2.19
C ASP A 139 22.79 4.15 -3.21
N VAL A 140 23.03 2.89 -2.87
CA VAL A 140 22.75 1.74 -3.74
C VAL A 140 21.30 1.30 -3.66
N TRP A 141 20.69 1.31 -2.47
CA TRP A 141 19.37 0.70 -2.27
C TRP A 141 18.24 1.69 -1.94
N TYR A 142 18.55 2.93 -1.55
CA TYR A 142 17.54 3.93 -1.20
C TYR A 142 16.60 4.26 -2.34
N TYR A 143 17.05 4.13 -3.60
CA TYR A 143 16.24 4.40 -4.78
C TYR A 143 15.60 3.15 -5.37
N THR A 144 15.76 1.98 -4.75
CA THR A 144 15.16 0.74 -5.22
C THR A 144 13.66 0.83 -5.10
N LYS A 145 12.96 0.78 -6.24
CA LYS A 145 11.49 0.88 -6.29
C LYS A 145 10.84 -0.41 -5.84
N LEU A 146 9.78 -0.28 -5.03
CA LEU A 146 8.92 -1.42 -4.70
C LEU A 146 8.18 -1.91 -5.96
N LEU A 147 7.62 -0.98 -6.74
CA LEU A 147 6.91 -1.24 -7.99
C LEU A 147 7.80 -0.93 -9.20
N SER A 148 8.86 -1.74 -9.38
CA SER A 148 9.82 -1.58 -10.47
C SER A 148 9.31 -2.09 -11.82
N LYS A 149 9.97 -1.70 -12.90
CA LYS A 149 9.79 -2.33 -14.22
C LYS A 149 10.27 -3.79 -14.17
N ILE A 150 9.65 -4.66 -14.97
CA ILE A 150 10.06 -6.07 -15.07
C ILE A 150 11.38 -6.22 -15.85
N LYS A 151 11.57 -5.38 -16.86
CA LYS A 151 12.81 -5.28 -17.65
C LYS A 151 13.31 -3.86 -17.50
N GLY A 152 14.35 -3.68 -16.72
CA GLY A 152 14.93 -2.37 -16.43
C GLY A 152 15.69 -2.39 -15.10
N GLU A 153 16.23 -1.26 -14.75
CA GLU A 153 16.96 -1.10 -13.50
C GLU A 153 16.01 -1.04 -12.29
N SER A 154 16.48 -1.51 -11.14
CA SER A 154 15.69 -1.59 -9.90
C SER A 154 15.17 -0.22 -9.40
N HIS A 155 15.82 0.86 -9.79
CA HIS A 155 15.42 2.23 -9.46
C HIS A 155 14.45 2.85 -10.49
N GLU A 156 14.18 2.16 -11.61
CA GLU A 156 13.26 2.69 -12.62
C GLU A 156 11.79 2.52 -12.20
N GLU A 157 11.13 3.65 -12.09
CA GLU A 157 9.70 3.70 -11.81
C GLU A 157 8.88 3.14 -12.97
N LEU A 158 7.82 2.41 -12.62
CA LEU A 158 6.81 2.02 -13.58
C LEU A 158 6.02 3.26 -14.05
N SER A 159 5.94 3.49 -15.36
CA SER A 159 5.19 4.64 -15.89
C SER A 159 3.71 4.57 -15.49
N SER A 160 3.06 5.72 -15.38
CA SER A 160 1.61 5.80 -15.09
C SER A 160 0.78 5.02 -16.12
N TYR A 161 1.20 5.06 -17.40
CA TYR A 161 0.55 4.32 -18.48
C TYR A 161 0.70 2.81 -18.27
N SER A 162 1.94 2.31 -18.11
CA SER A 162 2.20 0.88 -17.94
C SER A 162 1.57 0.32 -16.66
N HIS A 163 1.50 1.13 -15.59
CA HIS A 163 0.82 0.76 -14.36
C HIS A 163 -0.68 0.57 -14.59
N ARG A 164 -1.31 1.54 -15.26
CA ARG A 164 -2.75 1.44 -15.58
C ARG A 164 -3.04 0.27 -16.50
N GLU A 165 -2.25 0.08 -17.56
CA GLU A 165 -2.38 -1.03 -18.50
C GLU A 165 -2.28 -2.40 -17.79
N ALA A 166 -1.34 -2.53 -16.85
CA ALA A 166 -1.20 -3.76 -16.06
C ALA A 166 -2.45 -4.04 -15.20
N CYS A 167 -3.01 -3.01 -14.53
CA CYS A 167 -4.24 -3.16 -13.77
C CYS A 167 -5.44 -3.48 -14.68
N ASP A 168 -5.61 -2.75 -15.78
CA ASP A 168 -6.71 -2.93 -16.73
C ASP A 168 -6.68 -4.34 -17.33
N THR A 169 -5.50 -4.81 -17.71
CA THR A 169 -5.29 -6.19 -18.20
C THR A 169 -5.64 -7.24 -17.12
N ALA A 170 -5.27 -6.98 -15.88
CA ALA A 170 -5.57 -7.89 -14.77
C ALA A 170 -7.08 -8.01 -14.53
N TYR A 171 -7.80 -6.87 -14.49
CA TYR A 171 -9.26 -6.86 -14.35
C TYR A 171 -9.97 -7.51 -15.54
N ALA A 172 -9.53 -7.23 -16.78
CA ALA A 172 -10.08 -7.84 -17.98
C ALA A 172 -9.95 -9.37 -17.97
N LYS A 173 -8.75 -9.89 -17.61
CA LYS A 173 -8.52 -11.33 -17.48
C LYS A 173 -9.42 -11.96 -16.41
N ALA A 174 -9.62 -11.29 -15.30
CA ALA A 174 -10.51 -11.73 -14.23
C ALA A 174 -12.00 -11.58 -14.57
N LYS A 175 -12.34 -11.02 -15.74
CA LYS A 175 -13.72 -10.70 -16.16
C LYS A 175 -14.44 -9.85 -15.10
N CYS A 176 -13.73 -8.91 -14.50
CA CYS A 176 -14.24 -8.01 -13.49
C CYS A 176 -14.62 -6.67 -14.13
N GLN A 177 -15.72 -6.08 -13.66
CA GLN A 177 -16.07 -4.72 -14.03
C GLN A 177 -15.30 -3.73 -13.16
N TYR A 178 -14.72 -2.71 -13.74
CA TYR A 178 -13.99 -1.66 -13.06
C TYR A 178 -14.18 -0.31 -13.76
N LEU A 179 -13.98 0.77 -13.03
CA LEU A 179 -14.11 2.12 -13.59
C LEU A 179 -12.75 2.80 -13.80
N HIS A 180 -11.81 2.56 -12.89
CA HIS A 180 -10.52 3.24 -12.88
C HIS A 180 -9.43 2.28 -12.38
N GLY A 181 -8.74 1.59 -13.28
CA GLY A 181 -7.77 0.53 -13.00
C GLY A 181 -6.92 0.71 -11.73
N THR A 182 -6.06 1.72 -11.69
CA THR A 182 -5.18 1.95 -10.52
C THR A 182 -5.89 2.48 -9.26
N HIS A 183 -7.12 3.00 -9.39
CA HIS A 183 -7.89 3.54 -8.26
C HIS A 183 -8.92 2.57 -7.69
N GLU A 184 -9.16 1.45 -8.38
CA GLU A 184 -10.22 0.52 -8.01
C GLU A 184 -9.99 -0.11 -6.63
N GLY A 185 -8.76 -0.55 -6.33
CA GLY A 185 -8.44 -1.12 -5.02
C GLY A 185 -8.76 -0.14 -3.88
N ARG A 186 -8.34 1.12 -4.01
CA ARG A 186 -8.66 2.16 -3.02
C ARG A 186 -10.18 2.37 -2.88
N ARG A 187 -10.92 2.38 -3.98
CA ARG A 187 -12.37 2.54 -3.99
C ARG A 187 -13.09 1.39 -3.30
N GLU A 188 -12.68 0.15 -3.57
CA GLU A 188 -13.24 -1.02 -2.94
C GLU A 188 -12.90 -1.12 -1.46
N GLY A 189 -11.65 -0.81 -1.09
CA GLY A 189 -11.26 -0.73 0.31
C GLY A 189 -12.09 0.28 1.09
N CYS A 190 -12.34 1.46 0.53
CA CYS A 190 -13.22 2.48 1.13
C CYS A 190 -14.65 1.97 1.31
N LYS A 191 -15.24 1.35 0.29
CA LYS A 191 -16.59 0.78 0.38
C LYS A 191 -16.68 -0.32 1.43
N ARG A 192 -15.65 -1.17 1.53
CA ARG A 192 -15.60 -2.22 2.54
C ARG A 192 -15.58 -1.64 3.96
N VAL A 193 -14.79 -0.59 4.16
CA VAL A 193 -14.72 0.10 5.46
C VAL A 193 -16.05 0.78 5.80
N ASP A 194 -16.72 1.37 4.80
CA ASP A 194 -18.04 2.00 4.93
C ASP A 194 -19.14 0.97 5.29
N ILE A 195 -19.21 -0.13 4.55
CA ILE A 195 -20.16 -1.24 4.82
C ILE A 195 -19.98 -1.83 6.23
N LEU A 196 -18.77 -1.79 6.76
CA LEU A 196 -18.45 -2.28 8.12
C LEU A 196 -18.64 -1.19 9.19
N ASP A 197 -19.27 -0.10 8.84
CA ASP A 197 -19.68 0.99 9.73
C ASP A 197 -18.52 1.60 10.54
N VAL A 198 -17.37 1.75 9.88
CA VAL A 198 -16.20 2.40 10.49
C VAL A 198 -16.46 3.90 10.58
N PRO A 199 -16.22 4.52 11.75
CA PRO A 199 -16.40 5.96 11.90
C PRO A 199 -15.65 6.78 10.83
N ASP A 200 -16.30 7.81 10.29
CA ASP A 200 -15.76 8.71 9.26
C ASP A 200 -14.34 9.20 9.57
N ALA A 201 -14.06 9.54 10.83
CA ALA A 201 -12.75 9.98 11.26
C ALA A 201 -11.66 8.92 11.02
N GLN A 202 -11.98 7.65 11.22
CA GLN A 202 -11.06 6.53 10.99
C GLN A 202 -10.88 6.25 9.50
N MET A 203 -11.97 6.32 8.72
CA MET A 203 -11.90 6.18 7.27
C MET A 203 -11.02 7.28 6.67
N ARG A 204 -11.19 8.53 7.12
CA ARG A 204 -10.36 9.67 6.68
C ARG A 204 -8.88 9.47 7.01
N ARG A 205 -8.56 9.00 8.21
CA ARG A 205 -7.17 8.66 8.59
C ARG A 205 -6.58 7.58 7.68
N LEU A 206 -7.32 6.51 7.47
CA LEU A 206 -6.88 5.39 6.62
C LEU A 206 -6.65 5.86 5.17
N GLY A 207 -7.55 6.67 4.64
CA GLY A 207 -7.49 7.22 3.29
C GLY A 207 -6.60 8.46 3.16
N ARG A 208 -6.11 9.02 4.26
CA ARG A 208 -5.31 10.25 4.26
C ARG A 208 -6.04 11.41 3.55
N TRP A 209 -7.34 11.55 3.85
CA TRP A 209 -8.12 12.67 3.36
C TRP A 209 -8.05 13.83 4.33
N ASP A 210 -7.57 14.96 3.81
CA ASP A 210 -7.51 16.19 4.57
C ASP A 210 -8.94 16.72 4.80
N SER A 211 -9.32 16.87 6.05
CA SER A 211 -10.46 17.69 6.40
C SER A 211 -10.38 18.08 7.85
N SER A 212 -10.29 19.38 8.06
CA SER A 212 -10.47 20.13 9.29
C SER A 212 -9.44 19.98 10.41
N ARG A 213 -9.23 21.11 11.04
CA ARG A 213 -8.28 21.42 12.11
C ARG A 213 -8.23 20.44 13.30
N MET A 214 -9.22 19.56 13.48
CA MET A 214 -9.27 18.60 14.59
C MET A 214 -8.25 17.44 14.46
N MET A 215 -7.91 17.01 13.25
CA MET A 215 -6.93 15.94 13.04
C MET A 215 -5.48 16.37 13.35
N LYS A 216 -5.25 17.67 13.43
CA LYS A 216 -3.92 18.27 13.62
C LYS A 216 -3.29 17.97 14.99
N TYR A 217 -4.10 17.73 16.03
CA TYR A 217 -3.64 17.75 17.42
C TYR A 217 -3.81 16.44 18.21
N TYR A 218 -4.63 15.48 17.75
CA TYR A 218 -5.02 14.30 18.55
C TYR A 218 -4.78 12.95 17.89
N SER A 219 -4.08 12.88 16.78
CA SER A 219 -3.94 11.66 15.99
C SER A 219 -2.53 11.10 16.09
N SER A 220 -2.40 9.91 16.69
CA SER A 220 -1.33 9.00 16.31
C SER A 220 -1.45 8.81 14.80
N GLY A 221 -0.39 8.98 14.01
CA GLY A 221 -0.44 8.93 12.54
C GLY A 221 -0.98 7.61 11.95
N PHE A 222 -1.31 6.61 12.77
CA PHE A 222 -1.74 5.27 12.35
C PHE A 222 -3.27 5.11 12.38
N PRO A 223 -3.90 4.70 11.25
CA PRO A 223 -5.34 4.41 11.16
C PRO A 223 -5.66 2.99 11.67
N ARG A 224 -5.41 2.74 12.95
CA ARG A 224 -5.45 1.41 13.58
C ARG A 224 -6.76 0.66 13.31
N GLN A 225 -7.91 1.26 13.59
CA GLN A 225 -9.21 0.60 13.43
C GLN A 225 -9.50 0.20 11.99
N GLY A 226 -9.27 1.12 11.04
CA GLY A 226 -9.45 0.82 9.63
C GLY A 226 -8.51 -0.28 9.12
N ALA A 227 -7.25 -0.26 9.56
CA ALA A 227 -6.27 -1.30 9.20
C ALA A 227 -6.67 -2.67 9.77
N ARG A 228 -7.19 -2.72 11.00
CA ARG A 228 -7.73 -3.95 11.61
C ARG A 228 -8.87 -4.53 10.78
N ILE A 229 -9.86 -3.71 10.46
CA ILE A 229 -11.02 -4.15 9.69
C ILE A 229 -10.62 -4.68 8.31
N LEU A 230 -9.75 -3.99 7.61
CA LEU A 230 -9.23 -4.46 6.32
C LEU A 230 -8.42 -5.76 6.46
N GLY A 231 -7.74 -5.95 7.59
CA GLY A 231 -7.06 -7.19 7.94
C GLY A 231 -7.98 -8.34 8.37
N GLY A 232 -9.28 -8.10 8.48
CA GLY A 232 -10.27 -9.10 8.90
C GLY A 232 -10.46 -9.24 10.41
N TYR A 233 -10.02 -8.24 11.20
CA TYR A 233 -10.17 -8.21 12.66
C TYR A 233 -11.34 -7.32 13.07
N GLY A 234 -11.89 -7.54 14.26
CA GLY A 234 -12.91 -6.63 14.82
C GLY A 234 -12.33 -5.23 15.10
N PRO A 235 -13.16 -4.18 15.03
CA PRO A 235 -12.67 -2.79 15.17
C PRO A 235 -12.11 -2.48 16.56
N THR A 236 -12.62 -3.13 17.61
CA THR A 236 -12.37 -2.79 19.01
C THR A 236 -11.63 -3.86 19.81
N ALA A 237 -11.25 -4.98 19.18
CA ALA A 237 -10.52 -6.05 19.89
C ALA A 237 -9.04 -5.64 20.07
N GLY A 238 -8.47 -5.86 21.26
CA GLY A 238 -7.09 -5.57 21.61
C GLY A 238 -6.93 -4.36 22.54
N ILE A 239 -5.74 -4.24 23.13
CA ILE A 239 -5.36 -3.11 24.00
C ILE A 239 -4.95 -1.94 23.09
N GLU A 240 -5.32 -0.71 23.47
CA GLU A 240 -4.85 0.49 22.77
C GLU A 240 -3.34 0.65 22.95
N CYS A 241 -2.58 0.38 21.92
CA CYS A 241 -1.17 0.71 21.88
C CYS A 241 -1.00 2.14 21.39
N HIS A 242 -0.48 3.00 22.22
CA HIS A 242 -0.05 4.35 21.83
C HIS A 242 1.37 4.27 21.25
N PHE A 243 1.47 4.25 19.93
CA PHE A 243 2.76 4.43 19.27
C PHE A 243 3.15 5.92 19.37
N LYS A 244 4.19 6.22 20.13
CA LYS A 244 4.92 7.49 20.02
C LYS A 244 5.98 7.31 18.93
N ILE A 245 5.82 8.00 17.83
CA ILE A 245 6.85 8.18 16.79
C ILE A 245 7.49 9.55 17.01
#